data_6e157ee6408247d18823c6d0f6db1b7b
#
_entry.id   6e157ee6408247d18823c6d0f6db1b7b
#
_cell.length_a   1.000
_cell.length_b   1.000
_cell.length_c   1.000
_cell.angle_alpha   90.00
_cell.angle_beta   90.00
_cell.angle_gamma   90.00
#
_symmetry.space_group_name_H-M   'P 1'
#
loop_
_entity.id
_entity.type
_entity.pdbx_description
1 polymer ?
#
loop_
_entity_poly.entity_id
_entity_poly.type
_entity_poly.pdbx_seq_one_letter_code
_entity_poly.pdbx_strand_id
1 'polypeptide(L)'
;MIANLDGKVAVVTGAAHGIGRALALGFAAEGMRVAAVDIDEAGAQATAALIGSGAVARRVDVADAEAVDALADDCFAEFGQVDLLVNNAGVFQGGLCWERSVADWQWAFGVNVYGIIHGQRSFLPRMIAQNTAGHVLNTASVAAFVSAPFSGPYVVSKCAALSLTECLAHDLAVVGAKIGASVLVPSAFDTTIAHSSAVRPARFGVDSTEDGQGTATALAQIVSQGMSPDEAVAPVIDGIRCGTFLIPTRGSYAEQLRHRYEALRARELPALTEVD
;
A
#
# COMPACT_ATOMS: atom_id res chain seq x y z
N MET A 1 -3.71 -9.55 -16.71
CA MET A 1 -2.32 -9.96 -16.33
C MET A 1 -1.33 -9.26 -17.23
N ILE A 2 -0.27 -8.71 -16.69
CA ILE A 2 0.84 -8.11 -17.44
C ILE A 2 1.99 -9.13 -17.45
N ALA A 3 2.08 -9.94 -18.49
CA ALA A 3 3.11 -10.97 -18.57
C ALA A 3 4.52 -10.40 -18.84
N ASN A 4 4.60 -9.32 -19.63
CA ASN A 4 5.85 -8.61 -19.92
C ASN A 4 5.76 -7.18 -19.35
N LEU A 5 6.72 -6.81 -18.53
CA LEU A 5 6.83 -5.51 -17.88
C LEU A 5 7.68 -4.50 -18.67
N ASP A 6 8.52 -4.97 -19.60
CA ASP A 6 9.42 -4.13 -20.38
C ASP A 6 8.65 -3.07 -21.21
N GLY A 7 9.10 -1.82 -21.11
CA GLY A 7 8.47 -0.67 -21.77
C GLY A 7 7.15 -0.20 -21.15
N LYS A 8 6.64 -0.87 -20.12
CA LYS A 8 5.41 -0.53 -19.41
C LYS A 8 5.62 0.64 -18.44
N VAL A 9 4.53 1.20 -17.94
CA VAL A 9 4.53 2.35 -17.01
C VAL A 9 3.94 1.93 -15.67
N ALA A 10 4.71 2.16 -14.60
CA ALA A 10 4.27 1.98 -13.22
C ALA A 10 4.15 3.32 -12.49
N VAL A 11 3.06 3.51 -11.74
CA VAL A 11 2.90 4.58 -10.77
C VAL A 11 2.94 3.96 -9.38
N VAL A 12 3.91 4.35 -8.53
CA VAL A 12 4.11 3.77 -7.21
C VAL A 12 3.97 4.85 -6.14
N THR A 13 2.96 4.75 -5.29
CA THR A 13 2.78 5.66 -4.15
C THR A 13 3.52 5.15 -2.91
N GLY A 14 3.97 6.06 -2.04
CA GLY A 14 4.84 5.70 -0.91
C GLY A 14 6.23 5.25 -1.37
N ALA A 15 6.74 5.83 -2.47
CA ALA A 15 7.97 5.41 -3.12
C ALA A 15 9.24 6.06 -2.56
N ALA A 16 9.14 6.92 -1.54
CA ALA A 16 10.29 7.55 -0.91
C ALA A 16 11.15 6.57 -0.11
N HIS A 17 10.53 5.54 0.50
CA HIS A 17 11.19 4.62 1.43
C HIS A 17 10.61 3.22 1.37
N GLY A 18 11.25 2.28 2.08
CA GLY A 18 10.73 0.95 2.37
C GLY A 18 10.26 0.17 1.15
N ILE A 19 9.14 -0.53 1.28
CA ILE A 19 8.59 -1.41 0.23
C ILE A 19 8.30 -0.63 -1.06
N GLY A 20 7.75 0.59 -0.98
CA GLY A 20 7.43 1.39 -2.17
C GLY A 20 8.68 1.74 -2.99
N ARG A 21 9.78 2.13 -2.33
CA ARG A 21 11.06 2.34 -3.00
C ARG A 21 11.59 1.06 -3.63
N ALA A 22 11.59 -0.05 -2.89
CA ALA A 22 12.07 -1.34 -3.39
C ALA A 22 11.26 -1.79 -4.62
N LEU A 23 9.94 -1.66 -4.59
CA LEU A 23 9.07 -1.97 -5.74
C LEU A 23 9.36 -1.06 -6.94
N ALA A 24 9.53 0.25 -6.72
CA ALA A 24 9.86 1.20 -7.79
C ALA A 24 11.17 0.83 -8.49
N LEU A 25 12.21 0.49 -7.72
CA LEU A 25 13.50 0.01 -8.23
C LEU A 25 13.35 -1.34 -8.95
N GLY A 26 12.59 -2.28 -8.37
CA GLY A 26 12.34 -3.59 -8.97
C GLY A 26 11.61 -3.50 -10.31
N PHE A 27 10.57 -2.66 -10.41
CA PHE A 27 9.86 -2.46 -11.68
C PHE A 27 10.75 -1.79 -12.73
N ALA A 28 11.61 -0.84 -12.33
CA ALA A 28 12.57 -0.25 -13.24
C ALA A 28 13.61 -1.27 -13.74
N ALA A 29 14.07 -2.20 -12.88
CA ALA A 29 14.96 -3.30 -13.28
C ALA A 29 14.31 -4.26 -14.29
N GLU A 30 12.97 -4.36 -14.29
CA GLU A 30 12.19 -5.11 -15.30
C GLU A 30 11.91 -4.31 -16.58
N GLY A 31 12.52 -3.12 -16.74
CA GLY A 31 12.37 -2.28 -17.94
C GLY A 31 11.16 -1.35 -17.92
N MET A 32 10.47 -1.19 -16.79
CA MET A 32 9.36 -0.23 -16.69
C MET A 32 9.84 1.20 -16.55
N ARG A 33 9.06 2.16 -17.08
CA ARG A 33 9.14 3.57 -16.70
C ARG A 33 8.35 3.78 -15.43
N VAL A 34 8.88 4.57 -14.48
CA VAL A 34 8.32 4.64 -13.12
C VAL A 34 8.03 6.08 -12.70
N ALA A 35 6.82 6.35 -12.23
CA ALA A 35 6.53 7.53 -11.43
C ALA A 35 6.67 7.16 -9.94
N ALA A 36 7.72 7.66 -9.30
CA ALA A 36 7.94 7.56 -7.86
C ALA A 36 7.18 8.68 -7.15
N VAL A 37 6.13 8.33 -6.41
CA VAL A 37 5.20 9.28 -5.80
C VAL A 37 5.26 9.17 -4.28
N ASP A 38 5.42 10.29 -3.60
CA ASP A 38 5.40 10.34 -2.13
C ASP A 38 5.03 11.74 -1.62
N ILE A 39 4.62 11.84 -0.36
CA ILE A 39 4.49 13.13 0.33
C ILE A 39 5.88 13.71 0.67
N ASP A 40 6.87 12.85 0.89
CA ASP A 40 8.29 13.19 1.01
C ASP A 40 8.90 13.36 -0.39
N GLU A 41 8.95 14.62 -0.85
CA GLU A 41 9.48 14.97 -2.16
C GLU A 41 10.95 14.57 -2.33
N ALA A 42 11.77 14.83 -1.31
CA ALA A 42 13.21 14.53 -1.37
C ALA A 42 13.46 13.01 -1.49
N GLY A 43 12.70 12.21 -0.74
CA GLY A 43 12.76 10.75 -0.82
C GLY A 43 12.31 10.22 -2.17
N ALA A 44 11.23 10.76 -2.75
CA ALA A 44 10.76 10.39 -4.09
C ALA A 44 11.79 10.76 -5.17
N GLN A 45 12.39 11.95 -5.09
CA GLN A 45 13.47 12.39 -5.98
C GLN A 45 14.70 11.48 -5.88
N ALA A 46 15.10 11.09 -4.66
CA ALA A 46 16.20 10.16 -4.45
C ALA A 46 15.92 8.79 -5.09
N THR A 47 14.69 8.27 -4.99
CA THR A 47 14.28 7.03 -5.65
C THR A 47 14.33 7.15 -7.16
N ALA A 48 13.79 8.23 -7.74
CA ALA A 48 13.85 8.47 -9.17
C ALA A 48 15.30 8.62 -9.68
N ALA A 49 16.18 9.27 -8.91
CA ALA A 49 17.59 9.40 -9.23
C ALA A 49 18.33 8.04 -9.24
N LEU A 50 17.98 7.13 -8.33
CA LEU A 50 18.51 5.76 -8.31
C LEU A 50 18.07 4.94 -9.55
N ILE A 51 16.86 5.15 -10.03
CA ILE A 51 16.36 4.51 -11.26
C ILE A 51 17.03 5.11 -12.49
N GLY A 52 17.22 6.42 -12.52
CA GLY A 52 17.84 7.12 -13.65
C GLY A 52 16.83 7.44 -14.76
N SER A 53 17.25 7.25 -16.03
CA SER A 53 16.41 7.56 -17.19
C SER A 53 15.13 6.69 -17.21
N GLY A 54 13.98 7.33 -17.38
CA GLY A 54 12.67 6.64 -17.38
C GLY A 54 11.91 6.75 -16.08
N ALA A 55 12.47 7.41 -15.05
CA ALA A 55 11.77 7.72 -13.81
C ALA A 55 11.47 9.20 -13.66
N VAL A 56 10.32 9.50 -13.06
CA VAL A 56 9.96 10.84 -12.58
C VAL A 56 9.57 10.77 -11.11
N ALA A 57 9.85 11.85 -10.37
CA ALA A 57 9.38 12.00 -9.00
C ALA A 57 8.19 12.97 -8.95
N ARG A 58 7.21 12.70 -8.08
CA ARG A 58 6.06 13.58 -7.82
C ARG A 58 5.79 13.66 -6.33
N ARG A 59 5.60 14.88 -5.82
CA ARG A 59 5.16 15.10 -4.45
C ARG A 59 3.64 15.09 -4.41
N VAL A 60 3.03 14.13 -3.72
CA VAL A 60 1.57 14.02 -3.57
C VAL A 60 1.21 13.51 -2.18
N ASP A 61 0.26 14.16 -1.52
CA ASP A 61 -0.48 13.61 -0.39
C ASP A 61 -1.64 12.78 -0.96
N VAL A 62 -1.57 11.46 -0.87
CA VAL A 62 -2.61 10.56 -1.39
C VAL A 62 -3.96 10.71 -0.70
N ALA A 63 -3.99 11.34 0.49
CA ALA A 63 -5.23 11.68 1.19
C ALA A 63 -5.98 12.87 0.55
N ASP A 64 -5.36 13.58 -0.39
CA ASP A 64 -5.94 14.69 -1.14
C ASP A 64 -6.40 14.20 -2.52
N ALA A 65 -7.72 14.18 -2.73
CA ALA A 65 -8.32 13.68 -3.97
C ALA A 65 -7.91 14.50 -5.20
N GLU A 66 -7.84 15.84 -5.05
CA GLU A 66 -7.50 16.74 -6.15
C GLU A 66 -6.02 16.58 -6.54
N ALA A 67 -5.14 16.38 -5.55
CA ALA A 67 -3.73 16.12 -5.80
C ALA A 67 -3.52 14.77 -6.53
N VAL A 68 -4.33 13.74 -6.25
CA VAL A 68 -4.27 12.46 -6.96
C VAL A 68 -4.87 12.56 -8.36
N ASP A 69 -5.91 13.37 -8.57
CA ASP A 69 -6.45 13.67 -9.91
C ASP A 69 -5.38 14.37 -10.79
N ALA A 70 -4.71 15.38 -10.26
CA ALA A 70 -3.61 16.07 -10.94
C ALA A 70 -2.42 15.12 -11.22
N LEU A 71 -2.08 14.23 -10.29
CA LEU A 71 -1.06 13.20 -10.52
C LEU A 71 -1.42 12.29 -11.71
N ALA A 72 -2.68 11.89 -11.81
CA ALA A 72 -3.10 11.06 -12.92
C ALA A 72 -2.99 11.83 -14.25
N ASP A 73 -3.41 13.11 -14.30
CA ASP A 73 -3.25 13.97 -15.47
C ASP A 73 -1.78 14.07 -15.90
N ASP A 74 -0.88 14.33 -14.96
CA ASP A 74 0.55 14.42 -15.18
C ASP A 74 1.14 13.11 -15.71
N CYS A 75 0.80 11.98 -15.10
CA CYS A 75 1.33 10.68 -15.51
C CYS A 75 0.89 10.30 -16.93
N PHE A 76 -0.37 10.51 -17.27
CA PHE A 76 -0.85 10.22 -18.62
C PHE A 76 -0.31 11.19 -19.66
N ALA A 77 -0.07 12.47 -19.30
CA ALA A 77 0.57 13.44 -20.18
C ALA A 77 2.05 13.10 -20.43
N GLU A 78 2.80 12.73 -19.37
CA GLU A 78 4.22 12.40 -19.43
C GLU A 78 4.51 11.08 -20.16
N PHE A 79 3.75 10.04 -19.83
CA PHE A 79 4.04 8.69 -20.30
C PHE A 79 3.14 8.22 -21.45
N GLY A 80 2.00 8.88 -21.67
CA GLY A 80 0.99 8.48 -22.65
C GLY A 80 0.10 7.31 -22.22
N GLN A 81 0.52 6.56 -21.21
CA GLN A 81 -0.18 5.39 -20.67
C GLN A 81 0.21 5.12 -19.22
N VAL A 82 -0.62 4.36 -18.48
CA VAL A 82 -0.28 3.75 -17.21
C VAL A 82 -0.73 2.29 -17.24
N ASP A 83 0.19 1.35 -17.00
CA ASP A 83 -0.09 -0.07 -17.06
C ASP A 83 -0.20 -0.70 -15.66
N LEU A 84 0.54 -0.17 -14.68
CA LEU A 84 0.56 -0.65 -13.31
C LEU A 84 0.35 0.52 -12.34
N LEU A 85 -0.73 0.44 -11.54
CA LEU A 85 -0.97 1.34 -10.41
C LEU A 85 -0.66 0.59 -9.11
N VAL A 86 0.27 1.12 -8.32
CA VAL A 86 0.66 0.57 -7.01
C VAL A 86 0.27 1.56 -5.91
N ASN A 87 -0.87 1.32 -5.28
CA ASN A 87 -1.32 2.05 -4.11
C ASN A 87 -0.65 1.45 -2.87
N ASN A 88 0.58 1.90 -2.59
CA ASN A 88 1.40 1.37 -1.51
C ASN A 88 1.56 2.36 -0.34
N ALA A 89 1.35 3.65 -0.54
CA ALA A 89 1.42 4.64 0.54
C ALA A 89 0.61 4.20 1.76
N GLY A 90 1.22 4.25 2.93
CA GLY A 90 0.58 3.83 4.16
C GLY A 90 1.26 4.40 5.40
N VAL A 91 0.46 4.60 6.44
CA VAL A 91 0.90 5.13 7.73
C VAL A 91 0.41 4.23 8.85
N PHE A 92 1.13 4.23 9.97
CA PHE A 92 0.70 3.58 11.19
C PHE A 92 0.16 4.59 12.19
N GLN A 93 -1.02 4.31 12.72
CA GLN A 93 -1.58 4.99 13.88
C GLN A 93 -2.01 3.93 14.89
N GLY A 94 -1.33 3.91 16.01
CA GLY A 94 -1.61 3.01 17.13
C GLY A 94 -2.27 3.70 18.30
N GLY A 95 -2.51 2.95 19.39
CA GLY A 95 -3.10 3.35 20.65
C GLY A 95 -4.49 2.76 20.89
N LEU A 96 -5.02 2.92 22.10
CA LEU A 96 -6.36 2.45 22.49
C LEU A 96 -7.42 3.11 21.61
N CYS A 97 -8.35 2.33 21.09
CA CYS A 97 -9.36 2.81 20.13
C CYS A 97 -10.17 4.01 20.61
N TRP A 98 -10.51 4.04 21.92
CA TRP A 98 -11.31 5.11 22.53
C TRP A 98 -10.50 6.35 22.93
N GLU A 99 -9.16 6.23 22.97
CA GLU A 99 -8.26 7.36 23.20
C GLU A 99 -7.85 8.06 21.89
N ARG A 100 -8.10 7.43 20.75
CA ARG A 100 -7.77 8.01 19.44
C ARG A 100 -8.77 9.11 19.08
N SER A 101 -8.23 10.29 18.80
CA SER A 101 -9.03 11.40 18.30
C SER A 101 -9.63 11.09 16.93
N VAL A 102 -10.70 11.80 16.55
CA VAL A 102 -11.26 11.71 15.20
C VAL A 102 -10.20 12.05 14.15
N ALA A 103 -9.28 12.97 14.44
CA ALA A 103 -8.18 13.33 13.55
C ALA A 103 -7.18 12.18 13.32
N ASP A 104 -6.91 11.33 14.33
CA ASP A 104 -6.07 10.15 14.20
C ASP A 104 -6.69 9.14 13.23
N TRP A 105 -7.99 8.88 13.40
CA TRP A 105 -8.74 8.02 12.49
C TRP A 105 -8.78 8.59 11.08
N GLN A 106 -9.08 9.89 10.93
CA GLN A 106 -9.14 10.56 9.64
C GLN A 106 -7.79 10.51 8.91
N TRP A 107 -6.68 10.68 9.63
CA TRP A 107 -5.35 10.58 9.03
C TRP A 107 -5.04 9.17 8.55
N ALA A 108 -5.19 8.15 9.41
CA ALA A 108 -4.94 6.77 9.05
C ALA A 108 -5.79 6.31 7.86
N PHE A 109 -7.10 6.62 7.89
CA PHE A 109 -8.00 6.28 6.80
C PHE A 109 -7.76 7.12 5.54
N GLY A 110 -7.42 8.40 5.71
CA GLY A 110 -7.08 9.28 4.59
C GLY A 110 -5.98 8.70 3.72
N VAL A 111 -4.92 8.20 4.35
CA VAL A 111 -3.79 7.61 3.62
C VAL A 111 -4.10 6.16 3.21
N ASN A 112 -4.43 5.28 4.18
CA ASN A 112 -4.46 3.83 3.95
C ASN A 112 -5.68 3.34 3.17
N VAL A 113 -6.79 4.09 3.19
CA VAL A 113 -8.06 3.71 2.55
C VAL A 113 -8.41 4.69 1.44
N TYR A 114 -8.56 5.98 1.76
CA TYR A 114 -8.92 6.98 0.76
C TYR A 114 -7.83 7.16 -0.29
N GLY A 115 -6.54 7.02 0.07
CA GLY A 115 -5.45 7.02 -0.92
C GLY A 115 -5.61 5.94 -1.99
N ILE A 116 -6.05 4.72 -1.60
CA ILE A 116 -6.37 3.65 -2.53
C ILE A 116 -7.59 4.03 -3.39
N ILE A 117 -8.66 4.56 -2.77
CA ILE A 117 -9.88 4.99 -3.46
C ILE A 117 -9.57 6.08 -4.48
N HIS A 118 -8.80 7.10 -4.10
CA HIS A 118 -8.40 8.19 -4.99
C HIS A 118 -7.58 7.67 -6.17
N GLY A 119 -6.58 6.80 -5.92
CA GLY A 119 -5.80 6.17 -6.98
C GLY A 119 -6.68 5.40 -7.96
N GLN A 120 -7.59 4.55 -7.48
CA GLN A 120 -8.51 3.81 -8.32
C GLN A 120 -9.40 4.76 -9.14
N ARG A 121 -10.01 5.76 -8.50
CA ARG A 121 -10.92 6.71 -9.14
C ARG A 121 -10.24 7.52 -10.23
N SER A 122 -9.01 7.97 -10.02
CA SER A 122 -8.30 8.86 -10.94
C SER A 122 -7.62 8.11 -12.09
N PHE A 123 -7.13 6.89 -11.86
CA PHE A 123 -6.36 6.15 -12.86
C PHE A 123 -7.18 5.10 -13.62
N LEU A 124 -8.05 4.32 -12.95
CA LEU A 124 -8.70 3.17 -13.56
C LEU A 124 -9.57 3.50 -14.79
N PRO A 125 -10.37 4.57 -14.81
CA PRO A 125 -11.16 4.87 -16.01
C PRO A 125 -10.30 5.02 -17.27
N ARG A 126 -9.14 5.65 -17.12
CA ARG A 126 -8.18 5.85 -18.25
C ARG A 126 -7.45 4.53 -18.57
N MET A 127 -7.02 3.78 -17.58
CA MET A 127 -6.40 2.47 -17.79
C MET A 127 -7.36 1.51 -18.50
N ILE A 128 -8.65 1.52 -18.16
CA ILE A 128 -9.68 0.72 -18.85
C ILE A 128 -9.86 1.19 -20.30
N ALA A 129 -9.90 2.51 -20.51
CA ALA A 129 -10.05 3.11 -21.86
C ALA A 129 -8.86 2.78 -22.78
N GLN A 130 -7.65 2.54 -22.25
CA GLN A 130 -6.49 2.06 -23.02
C GLN A 130 -6.77 0.71 -23.69
N ASN A 131 -7.67 -0.09 -23.13
CA ASN A 131 -8.01 -1.43 -23.61
C ASN A 131 -6.79 -2.37 -23.76
N THR A 132 -5.74 -2.13 -22.98
CA THR A 132 -4.51 -2.94 -22.89
C THR A 132 -4.46 -3.70 -21.58
N ALA A 133 -3.57 -4.69 -21.48
CA ALA A 133 -3.33 -5.40 -20.23
C ALA A 133 -2.77 -4.44 -19.17
N GLY A 134 -3.41 -4.38 -18.02
CA GLY A 134 -3.01 -3.55 -16.89
C GLY A 134 -3.15 -4.28 -15.56
N HIS A 135 -2.67 -3.65 -14.48
CA HIS A 135 -2.79 -4.20 -13.14
C HIS A 135 -2.88 -3.11 -12.08
N VAL A 136 -3.63 -3.39 -11.01
CA VAL A 136 -3.66 -2.60 -9.78
C VAL A 136 -3.14 -3.45 -8.63
N LEU A 137 -2.16 -2.94 -7.91
CA LEU A 137 -1.65 -3.52 -6.68
C LEU A 137 -1.99 -2.61 -5.50
N ASN A 138 -2.74 -3.09 -4.53
CA ASN A 138 -3.00 -2.39 -3.28
C ASN A 138 -2.23 -3.04 -2.14
N THR A 139 -1.60 -2.23 -1.28
CA THR A 139 -0.85 -2.73 -0.13
C THR A 139 -1.73 -2.73 1.13
N ALA A 140 -2.16 -3.93 1.55
CA ALA A 140 -2.77 -4.16 2.85
C ALA A 140 -1.70 -4.44 3.92
N SER A 141 -1.82 -5.53 4.66
CA SER A 141 -0.87 -6.04 5.67
C SER A 141 -1.40 -7.38 6.20
N VAL A 142 -0.57 -8.19 6.83
CA VAL A 142 -1.03 -9.30 7.71
C VAL A 142 -1.97 -8.81 8.81
N ALA A 143 -1.90 -7.53 9.19
CA ALA A 143 -2.85 -6.87 10.08
C ALA A 143 -4.31 -6.91 9.58
N ALA A 144 -4.55 -7.21 8.30
CA ALA A 144 -5.89 -7.49 7.80
C ALA A 144 -6.43 -8.84 8.29
N PHE A 145 -5.57 -9.75 8.71
CA PHE A 145 -5.92 -11.09 9.20
C PHE A 145 -5.81 -11.22 10.72
N VAL A 146 -5.00 -10.36 11.36
CA VAL A 146 -4.72 -10.40 12.79
C VAL A 146 -5.13 -9.09 13.44
N SER A 147 -6.02 -9.16 14.42
CA SER A 147 -6.36 -8.00 15.25
C SER A 147 -5.45 -7.97 16.46
N ALA A 148 -4.82 -6.83 16.72
CA ALA A 148 -3.93 -6.64 17.85
C ALA A 148 -4.42 -5.49 18.74
N PRO A 149 -4.20 -5.52 20.07
CA PRO A 149 -4.47 -4.40 20.95
C PRO A 149 -3.64 -3.19 20.51
N PHE A 150 -4.09 -2.00 20.85
CA PHE A 150 -3.44 -0.72 20.53
C PHE A 150 -3.21 -0.47 19.02
N SER A 151 -3.91 -1.15 18.12
CA SER A 151 -3.67 -1.03 16.67
C SER A 151 -4.95 -0.76 15.86
N GLY A 152 -6.03 -0.33 16.53
CA GLY A 152 -7.35 -0.20 15.92
C GLY A 152 -7.38 0.57 14.60
N PRO A 153 -6.94 1.84 14.52
CA PRO A 153 -6.98 2.60 13.27
C PRO A 153 -6.21 1.93 12.13
N TYR A 154 -5.04 1.36 12.44
CA TYR A 154 -4.22 0.67 11.45
C TYR A 154 -4.89 -0.63 10.98
N VAL A 155 -5.24 -1.53 11.90
CA VAL A 155 -5.87 -2.83 11.59
C VAL A 155 -7.12 -2.64 10.76
N VAL A 156 -8.03 -1.75 11.19
CA VAL A 156 -9.30 -1.50 10.47
C VAL A 156 -9.02 -0.97 9.07
N SER A 157 -8.05 -0.05 8.92
CA SER A 157 -7.69 0.47 7.60
C SER A 157 -7.12 -0.60 6.66
N LYS A 158 -6.35 -1.56 7.19
CA LYS A 158 -5.77 -2.66 6.39
C LYS A 158 -6.81 -3.74 6.05
N CYS A 159 -7.78 -4.01 6.94
CA CYS A 159 -8.96 -4.80 6.61
C CYS A 159 -9.78 -4.14 5.48
N ALA A 160 -9.97 -2.81 5.54
CA ALA A 160 -10.67 -2.07 4.49
C ALA A 160 -9.92 -2.14 3.15
N ALA A 161 -8.58 -2.00 3.15
CA ALA A 161 -7.77 -2.12 1.94
C ALA A 161 -7.90 -3.50 1.27
N LEU A 162 -7.93 -4.59 2.06
CA LEU A 162 -8.17 -5.94 1.56
C LEU A 162 -9.54 -6.05 0.90
N SER A 163 -10.61 -5.72 1.63
CA SER A 163 -11.99 -5.84 1.12
C SER A 163 -12.25 -4.94 -0.08
N LEU A 164 -11.65 -3.73 -0.11
CA LEU A 164 -11.72 -2.82 -1.26
C LEU A 164 -11.08 -3.45 -2.50
N THR A 165 -9.97 -4.19 -2.33
CA THR A 165 -9.31 -4.87 -3.44
C THR A 165 -10.11 -6.07 -3.93
N GLU A 166 -10.78 -6.80 -3.04
CA GLU A 166 -11.71 -7.88 -3.40
C GLU A 166 -12.86 -7.35 -4.26
N CYS A 167 -13.52 -6.26 -3.82
CA CYS A 167 -14.57 -5.61 -4.60
C CYS A 167 -14.06 -5.16 -5.96
N LEU A 168 -12.90 -4.49 -6.01
CA LEU A 168 -12.28 -4.05 -7.25
C LEU A 168 -12.04 -5.20 -8.23
N ALA A 169 -11.51 -6.33 -7.75
CA ALA A 169 -11.26 -7.50 -8.61
C ALA A 169 -12.55 -8.04 -9.23
N HIS A 170 -13.63 -8.08 -8.46
CA HIS A 170 -14.94 -8.47 -8.95
C HIS A 170 -15.52 -7.47 -9.95
N ASP A 171 -15.45 -6.17 -9.67
CA ASP A 171 -15.93 -5.11 -10.56
C ASP A 171 -15.22 -5.15 -11.92
N LEU A 172 -13.87 -5.29 -11.91
CA LEU A 172 -13.07 -5.42 -13.13
C LEU A 172 -13.47 -6.64 -13.96
N ALA A 173 -13.75 -7.76 -13.30
CA ALA A 173 -14.23 -8.99 -13.96
C ALA A 173 -15.61 -8.80 -14.56
N VAL A 174 -16.54 -8.17 -13.85
CA VAL A 174 -17.92 -7.91 -14.31
C VAL A 174 -17.94 -7.04 -15.57
N VAL A 175 -17.09 -6.00 -15.62
CA VAL A 175 -17.02 -5.11 -16.79
C VAL A 175 -16.11 -5.64 -17.90
N GLY A 176 -15.48 -6.80 -17.71
CA GLY A 176 -14.60 -7.41 -18.70
C GLY A 176 -13.32 -6.61 -18.97
N ALA A 177 -12.84 -5.86 -17.97
CA ALA A 177 -11.62 -5.08 -18.11
C ALA A 177 -10.39 -6.00 -18.27
N LYS A 178 -9.43 -5.57 -19.10
CA LYS A 178 -8.14 -6.26 -19.25
C LYS A 178 -7.16 -5.95 -18.10
N ILE A 179 -7.67 -5.53 -16.96
CA ILE A 179 -6.92 -5.09 -15.78
C ILE A 179 -7.11 -6.12 -14.68
N GLY A 180 -6.01 -6.60 -14.11
CA GLY A 180 -6.03 -7.44 -12.92
C GLY A 180 -5.95 -6.60 -11.65
N ALA A 181 -6.30 -7.20 -10.51
CA ALA A 181 -6.10 -6.61 -9.20
C ALA A 181 -5.46 -7.61 -8.25
N SER A 182 -4.47 -7.15 -7.48
CA SER A 182 -3.81 -7.92 -6.43
C SER A 182 -3.74 -7.12 -5.13
N VAL A 183 -3.73 -7.83 -4.01
CA VAL A 183 -3.44 -7.26 -2.70
C VAL A 183 -2.11 -7.81 -2.18
N LEU A 184 -1.18 -6.91 -1.90
CA LEU A 184 0.06 -7.23 -1.19
C LEU A 184 -0.24 -7.27 0.31
N VAL A 185 0.20 -8.33 0.97
CA VAL A 185 0.00 -8.54 2.41
C VAL A 185 1.36 -8.70 3.09
N PRO A 186 2.04 -7.58 3.37
CA PRO A 186 3.34 -7.60 4.04
C PRO A 186 3.21 -8.08 5.49
N SER A 187 4.18 -8.89 5.93
CA SER A 187 4.49 -9.11 7.34
C SER A 187 5.36 -7.98 7.89
N ALA A 188 6.26 -8.23 8.85
CA ALA A 188 7.17 -7.20 9.35
C ALA A 188 8.31 -6.95 8.35
N PHE A 189 8.51 -5.68 7.99
CA PHE A 189 9.61 -5.21 7.15
C PHE A 189 10.37 -4.09 7.84
N ASP A 190 11.68 -4.04 7.65
CA ASP A 190 12.51 -2.92 8.12
C ASP A 190 12.23 -1.67 7.29
N THR A 191 11.30 -0.87 7.79
CA THR A 191 10.81 0.35 7.13
C THR A 191 10.60 1.48 8.12
N THR A 192 10.33 2.66 7.61
CA THR A 192 10.03 3.86 8.41
C THR A 192 8.58 3.92 8.92
N ILE A 193 7.77 2.88 8.75
CA ILE A 193 6.32 2.91 9.09
C ILE A 193 6.05 3.23 10.56
N ALA A 194 6.93 2.81 11.48
CA ALA A 194 6.82 3.15 12.89
C ALA A 194 7.03 4.66 13.17
N HIS A 195 7.64 5.37 12.24
CA HIS A 195 7.91 6.80 12.32
C HIS A 195 6.95 7.63 11.46
N SER A 196 5.77 7.10 11.12
CA SER A 196 4.77 7.77 10.28
C SER A 196 4.37 9.15 10.81
N SER A 197 4.46 9.40 12.11
CA SER A 197 4.20 10.72 12.72
C SER A 197 5.07 11.84 12.13
N ALA A 198 6.26 11.53 11.61
CA ALA A 198 7.15 12.52 11.00
C ALA A 198 6.59 13.13 9.71
N VAL A 199 5.72 12.41 9.00
CA VAL A 199 5.06 12.87 7.76
C VAL A 199 3.59 13.23 7.99
N ARG A 200 3.13 13.29 9.25
CA ARG A 200 1.75 13.62 9.58
C ARG A 200 1.47 15.09 9.31
N PRO A 201 0.52 15.43 8.44
CA PRO A 201 0.17 16.82 8.17
C PRO A 201 -0.34 17.57 9.40
N ALA A 202 0.09 18.82 9.57
CA ALA A 202 -0.24 19.65 10.75
C ALA A 202 -1.75 19.79 11.02
N ARG A 203 -2.59 19.68 9.97
CA ARG A 203 -4.05 19.72 10.12
C ARG A 203 -4.64 18.61 11.00
N PHE A 204 -3.90 17.51 11.21
CA PHE A 204 -4.33 16.39 12.06
C PHE A 204 -3.77 16.47 13.50
N GLY A 205 -2.99 17.53 13.82
CA GLY A 205 -2.33 17.67 15.12
C GLY A 205 -1.25 16.60 15.35
N VAL A 206 -0.74 16.58 16.56
CA VAL A 206 0.29 15.62 17.00
C VAL A 206 -0.34 14.64 17.99
N ASP A 207 -0.09 13.34 17.82
CA ASP A 207 -0.41 12.35 18.84
C ASP A 207 0.65 12.43 19.95
N SER A 208 0.24 12.94 21.10
CA SER A 208 1.10 13.07 22.30
C SER A 208 0.70 12.11 23.42
N THR A 209 -0.18 11.15 23.13
CA THR A 209 -0.66 10.19 24.14
C THR A 209 0.41 9.16 24.45
N GLU A 210 0.49 8.75 25.70
CA GLU A 210 1.46 7.75 26.16
C GLU A 210 1.28 6.40 25.45
N ASP A 211 0.05 5.96 25.28
CA ASP A 211 -0.29 4.70 24.61
C ASP A 211 0.05 4.73 23.10
N GLY A 212 -0.17 5.86 22.41
CA GLY A 212 0.20 6.04 21.02
C GLY A 212 1.71 6.01 20.81
N GLN A 213 2.46 6.73 21.65
CA GLN A 213 3.93 6.73 21.61
C GLN A 213 4.53 5.36 21.97
N GLY A 214 3.98 4.71 23.00
CA GLY A 214 4.39 3.37 23.40
C GLY A 214 4.19 2.35 22.28
N THR A 215 3.05 2.42 21.59
CA THR A 215 2.75 1.52 20.48
C THR A 215 3.69 1.77 19.28
N ALA A 216 3.99 3.02 18.95
CA ALA A 216 4.95 3.34 17.89
C ALA A 216 6.36 2.83 18.23
N THR A 217 6.78 2.95 19.49
CA THR A 217 8.07 2.41 19.98
C THR A 217 8.13 0.89 19.87
N ALA A 218 7.06 0.19 20.28
CA ALA A 218 6.98 -1.27 20.16
C ALA A 218 7.02 -1.71 18.69
N LEU A 219 6.30 -1.02 17.81
CA LEU A 219 6.34 -1.30 16.37
C LEU A 219 7.74 -1.07 15.79
N ALA A 220 8.45 -0.01 16.21
CA ALA A 220 9.82 0.25 15.74
C ALA A 220 10.77 -0.92 16.06
N GLN A 221 10.62 -1.55 17.23
CA GLN A 221 11.39 -2.73 17.61
C GLN A 221 11.05 -3.96 16.74
N ILE A 222 9.78 -4.14 16.40
CA ILE A 222 9.34 -5.25 15.54
C ILE A 222 9.88 -5.08 14.12
N VAL A 223 9.67 -3.90 13.52
CA VAL A 223 10.07 -3.67 12.12
C VAL A 223 11.58 -3.64 11.93
N SER A 224 12.36 -3.21 12.93
CA SER A 224 13.83 -3.23 12.85
C SER A 224 14.44 -4.65 12.75
N GLN A 225 13.67 -5.67 13.06
CA GLN A 225 14.02 -7.08 12.92
C GLN A 225 13.29 -7.75 11.75
N GLY A 226 12.53 -6.96 11.01
CA GLY A 226 11.74 -7.43 9.86
C GLY A 226 12.59 -7.77 8.64
N MET A 227 11.90 -8.21 7.60
CA MET A 227 12.48 -8.51 6.30
C MET A 227 13.07 -7.24 5.66
N SER A 228 14.08 -7.40 4.79
CA SER A 228 14.49 -6.30 3.91
C SER A 228 13.36 -5.95 2.94
N PRO A 229 13.09 -4.65 2.68
CA PRO A 229 12.11 -4.24 1.67
C PRO A 229 12.30 -4.88 0.29
N ASP A 230 13.53 -5.20 -0.08
CA ASP A 230 13.86 -5.85 -1.36
C ASP A 230 13.26 -7.27 -1.47
N GLU A 231 13.01 -7.94 -0.35
CA GLU A 231 12.40 -9.27 -0.35
C GLU A 231 10.92 -9.26 -0.79
N ALA A 232 10.27 -8.09 -0.83
CA ALA A 232 8.92 -7.96 -1.38
C ALA A 232 8.89 -7.95 -2.91
N VAL A 233 10.00 -7.65 -3.58
CA VAL A 233 10.02 -7.36 -5.03
C VAL A 233 9.68 -8.58 -5.86
N ALA A 234 10.39 -9.69 -5.68
CA ALA A 234 10.18 -10.90 -6.47
C ALA A 234 8.76 -11.48 -6.32
N PRO A 235 8.21 -11.66 -5.09
CA PRO A 235 6.82 -12.12 -4.92
C PRO A 235 5.79 -11.22 -5.60
N VAL A 236 6.00 -9.89 -5.58
CA VAL A 236 5.09 -8.93 -6.22
C VAL A 236 5.16 -9.05 -7.74
N ILE A 237 6.34 -9.07 -8.33
CA ILE A 237 6.51 -9.20 -9.79
C ILE A 237 5.90 -10.51 -10.28
N ASP A 238 6.18 -11.62 -9.63
CA ASP A 238 5.62 -12.92 -9.97
C ASP A 238 4.10 -12.96 -9.81
N GLY A 239 3.59 -12.37 -8.72
CA GLY A 239 2.16 -12.27 -8.48
C GLY A 239 1.44 -11.48 -9.58
N ILE A 240 1.98 -10.34 -10.01
CA ILE A 240 1.44 -9.53 -11.11
C ILE A 240 1.45 -10.31 -12.43
N ARG A 241 2.55 -10.98 -12.74
CA ARG A 241 2.69 -11.80 -13.96
C ARG A 241 1.72 -12.96 -14.00
N CYS A 242 1.53 -13.63 -12.87
CA CYS A 242 0.61 -14.77 -12.76
C CYS A 242 -0.84 -14.36 -12.54
N GLY A 243 -1.11 -13.09 -12.22
CA GLY A 243 -2.46 -12.62 -11.85
C GLY A 243 -2.92 -13.17 -10.50
N THR A 244 -1.98 -13.39 -9.57
CA THR A 244 -2.27 -13.85 -8.21
C THR A 244 -2.99 -12.76 -7.43
N PHE A 245 -4.17 -13.05 -6.89
CA PHE A 245 -4.95 -12.04 -6.16
C PHE A 245 -4.27 -11.63 -4.85
N LEU A 246 -3.91 -12.60 -4.00
CA LEU A 246 -3.32 -12.35 -2.70
C LEU A 246 -1.82 -12.69 -2.74
N ILE A 247 -0.98 -11.70 -2.49
CA ILE A 247 0.48 -11.80 -2.53
C ILE A 247 1.01 -11.66 -1.09
N PRO A 248 1.23 -12.77 -0.38
CA PRO A 248 1.83 -12.73 0.95
C PRO A 248 3.36 -12.66 0.85
N THR A 249 4.02 -12.10 1.86
CA THR A 249 5.48 -12.08 1.97
C THR A 249 6.03 -13.17 2.88
N ARG A 250 5.17 -13.79 3.69
CA ARG A 250 5.47 -14.92 4.57
C ARG A 250 4.37 -15.97 4.49
N GLY A 251 4.74 -17.25 4.66
CA GLY A 251 3.79 -18.38 4.61
C GLY A 251 2.85 -18.45 5.82
N SER A 252 3.21 -17.85 6.94
CA SER A 252 2.43 -17.77 8.19
C SER A 252 1.04 -17.14 8.04
N TYR A 253 0.84 -16.30 7.03
CA TYR A 253 -0.45 -15.66 6.76
C TYR A 253 -1.61 -16.67 6.66
N ALA A 254 -1.36 -17.85 6.10
CA ALA A 254 -2.41 -18.86 5.90
C ALA A 254 -2.93 -19.39 7.24
N GLU A 255 -2.04 -19.58 8.20
CA GLU A 255 -2.38 -20.03 9.55
C GLU A 255 -3.09 -18.92 10.35
N GLN A 256 -2.63 -17.68 10.25
CA GLN A 256 -3.27 -16.52 10.86
C GLN A 256 -4.70 -16.33 10.34
N LEU A 257 -4.89 -16.44 9.03
CA LEU A 257 -6.19 -16.35 8.38
C LEU A 257 -7.12 -17.50 8.86
N ARG A 258 -6.60 -18.74 8.88
CA ARG A 258 -7.35 -19.92 9.34
C ARG A 258 -7.82 -19.74 10.78
N HIS A 259 -6.94 -19.37 11.70
CA HIS A 259 -7.26 -19.16 13.12
C HIS A 259 -8.36 -18.10 13.29
N ARG A 260 -8.23 -16.98 12.59
CA ARG A 260 -9.25 -15.91 12.64
C ARG A 260 -10.63 -16.43 12.21
N TYR A 261 -10.72 -17.10 11.06
CA TYR A 261 -12.00 -17.55 10.55
C TYR A 261 -12.60 -18.69 11.36
N GLU A 262 -11.79 -19.60 11.91
CA GLU A 262 -12.25 -20.66 12.80
C GLU A 262 -12.87 -20.08 14.09
N ALA A 263 -12.20 -19.11 14.73
CA ALA A 263 -12.72 -18.46 15.92
C ALA A 263 -14.04 -17.72 15.63
N LEU A 264 -14.10 -16.94 14.55
CA LEU A 264 -15.32 -16.23 14.16
C LEU A 264 -16.46 -17.19 13.83
N ARG A 265 -16.19 -18.33 13.19
CA ARG A 265 -17.17 -19.38 12.94
C ARG A 265 -17.67 -20.00 14.24
N ALA A 266 -16.79 -20.16 15.24
CA ALA A 266 -17.15 -20.60 16.58
C ALA A 266 -17.85 -19.51 17.41
N ARG A 267 -17.96 -18.27 16.91
CA ARG A 267 -18.49 -17.08 17.58
C ARG A 267 -17.63 -16.64 18.78
N GLU A 268 -16.33 -16.84 18.67
CA GLU A 268 -15.34 -16.49 19.66
C GLU A 268 -14.47 -15.33 19.19
N LEU A 269 -13.86 -14.61 20.12
CA LEU A 269 -12.84 -13.61 19.82
C LEU A 269 -11.60 -14.35 19.31
N PRO A 270 -11.07 -14.03 18.12
CA PRO A 270 -9.81 -14.58 17.66
C PRO A 270 -8.67 -14.33 18.66
N ALA A 271 -7.89 -15.35 18.94
CA ALA A 271 -6.71 -15.22 19.78
C ALA A 271 -5.67 -14.28 19.13
N LEU A 272 -4.86 -13.64 19.97
CA LEU A 272 -3.70 -12.90 19.48
C LEU A 272 -2.71 -13.88 18.87
N THR A 273 -2.31 -13.64 17.63
CA THR A 273 -1.27 -14.40 16.95
C THR A 273 -0.05 -13.52 16.76
N GLU A 274 1.13 -14.13 16.84
CA GLU A 274 2.37 -13.41 16.54
C GLU A 274 2.42 -13.03 15.06
N VAL A 275 3.00 -11.87 14.79
CA VAL A 275 3.32 -11.39 13.45
C VAL A 275 4.83 -11.55 13.28
N ASP A 276 5.23 -12.37 12.34
CA ASP A 276 6.62 -12.66 11.97
C ASP A 276 7.11 -11.82 10.78
#